data_ee912d52906e67f5818ea6265a95c784
#
_entry.id   ee912d52906e67f5818ea6265a95c784
#
_cell.length_a   1.000
_cell.length_b   1.000
_cell.length_c   1.000
_cell.angle_alpha   90.00
_cell.angle_beta   90.00
_cell.angle_gamma   90.00
#
_symmetry.space_group_name_H-M   'P 1'
#
loop_
_entity.id
_entity.type
_entity.pdbx_description
1 polymer ?
#
loop_
_entity_poly.entity_id
_entity_poly.type
_entity_poly.pdbx_seq_one_letter_code
_entity_poly.pdbx_strand_id
1 'polypeptide(L)'
;MKQRLFLILGLIFLIVVLVGLNAVSYTQREKQLDSEFLPNRSTYNTGATGTRAFFDLLTETGRKPVRWQSAPAELLLDGKNKPATFVIIGQTRKEITDEDAAQILRWVSEGGKLVLFDREPPKSLVKTTANWNVSFGYDAEPDFLTDASDQKQMTAGTKAAKAVQPT
;
A
#
# COMPACT_ATOMS: atom_id res chain seq x y z
N MET A 1 -21.01 51.20 -27.63
CA MET A 1 -19.68 50.74 -27.19
C MET A 1 -19.65 50.31 -25.71
N LYS A 2 -20.23 51.05 -24.78
CA LYS A 2 -20.20 50.73 -23.32
C LYS A 2 -20.79 49.37 -22.96
N GLN A 3 -21.89 48.94 -23.55
CA GLN A 3 -22.51 47.63 -23.28
C GLN A 3 -21.63 46.43 -23.65
N ARG A 4 -20.91 46.50 -24.77
CA ARG A 4 -20.00 45.43 -25.18
C ARG A 4 -18.79 45.32 -24.24
N LEU A 5 -18.32 46.47 -23.73
CA LEU A 5 -17.22 46.48 -22.76
C LEU A 5 -17.64 45.84 -21.44
N PHE A 6 -18.87 46.10 -20.94
CA PHE A 6 -19.39 45.48 -19.72
C PHE A 6 -19.56 43.96 -19.88
N LEU A 7 -19.98 43.46 -21.04
CA LEU A 7 -20.09 42.03 -21.31
C LEU A 7 -18.72 41.36 -21.32
N ILE A 8 -17.72 41.98 -21.92
CA ILE A 8 -16.35 41.43 -21.95
C ILE A 8 -15.75 41.41 -20.52
N LEU A 9 -15.92 42.46 -19.76
CA LEU A 9 -15.46 42.52 -18.36
C LEU A 9 -16.15 41.48 -17.49
N GLY A 10 -17.45 41.27 -17.65
CA GLY A 10 -18.21 40.25 -16.95
C GLY A 10 -17.75 38.85 -17.30
N LEU A 11 -17.45 38.60 -18.57
CA LEU A 11 -16.94 37.32 -19.01
C LEU A 11 -15.53 37.03 -18.42
N ILE A 12 -14.64 38.01 -18.44
CA ILE A 12 -13.30 37.90 -17.85
C ILE A 12 -13.40 37.63 -16.35
N PHE A 13 -14.26 38.35 -15.63
CA PHE A 13 -14.49 38.15 -14.21
C PHE A 13 -14.98 36.72 -13.91
N LEU A 14 -15.94 36.22 -14.70
CA LEU A 14 -16.46 34.85 -14.57
C LEU A 14 -15.36 33.82 -14.75
N ILE A 15 -14.49 33.98 -15.75
CA ILE A 15 -13.36 33.10 -16.01
C ILE A 15 -12.36 33.07 -14.83
N VAL A 16 -12.04 34.26 -14.30
CA VAL A 16 -11.14 34.40 -13.14
C VAL A 16 -11.72 33.72 -11.90
N VAL A 17 -13.02 33.85 -11.65
CA VAL A 17 -13.71 33.19 -10.54
C VAL A 17 -13.70 31.67 -10.73
N LEU A 18 -13.98 31.15 -11.92
CA LEU A 18 -13.96 29.73 -12.22
C LEU A 18 -12.56 29.13 -12.05
N VAL A 19 -11.53 29.82 -12.53
CA VAL A 19 -10.13 29.39 -12.37
C VAL A 19 -9.74 29.43 -10.88
N GLY A 20 -10.13 30.46 -10.15
CA GLY A 20 -9.87 30.59 -8.71
C GLY A 20 -10.54 29.47 -7.90
N LEU A 21 -11.82 29.17 -8.15
CA LEU A 21 -12.54 28.09 -7.50
C LEU A 21 -11.93 26.72 -7.82
N ASN A 22 -11.50 26.53 -9.05
CA ASN A 22 -10.83 25.27 -9.46
C ASN A 22 -9.46 25.13 -8.77
N ALA A 23 -8.68 26.18 -8.70
CA ALA A 23 -7.40 26.20 -7.99
C ALA A 23 -7.55 25.90 -6.49
N VAL A 24 -8.54 26.50 -5.83
CA VAL A 24 -8.85 26.23 -4.41
C VAL A 24 -9.30 24.78 -4.21
N SER A 25 -10.14 24.25 -5.10
CA SER A 25 -10.57 22.84 -5.03
C SER A 25 -9.41 21.87 -5.25
N TYR A 26 -8.40 22.26 -6.01
CA TYR A 26 -7.22 21.43 -6.27
C TYR A 26 -6.26 21.41 -5.08
N THR A 27 -6.13 22.52 -4.36
CA THR A 27 -5.25 22.62 -3.18
C THR A 27 -5.86 22.00 -1.92
N GLN A 28 -7.18 21.87 -1.84
CA GLN A 28 -7.88 21.28 -0.69
C GLN A 28 -7.96 19.73 -0.73
N ARG A 29 -7.40 19.05 -1.70
CA ARG A 29 -7.04 17.65 -1.51
C ARG A 29 -5.86 17.60 -0.54
N GLU A 30 -6.14 17.88 0.72
CA GLU A 30 -5.22 17.49 1.80
C GLU A 30 -4.84 16.03 1.55
N LYS A 31 -3.54 15.81 1.31
CA LYS A 31 -3.01 14.45 1.37
C LYS A 31 -3.42 13.92 2.74
N GLN A 32 -4.34 12.96 2.76
CA GLN A 32 -4.62 12.25 4.01
C GLN A 32 -3.27 11.84 4.57
N LEU A 33 -3.01 12.29 5.78
CA LEU A 33 -1.79 11.96 6.48
C LEU A 33 -1.69 10.44 6.51
N ASP A 34 -0.58 9.94 6.03
CA ASP A 34 -0.26 8.52 5.99
C ASP A 34 -0.14 8.03 7.43
N SER A 35 -1.11 7.29 7.92
CA SER A 35 -1.18 6.83 9.30
C SER A 35 -1.29 5.31 9.39
N GLU A 36 -0.89 4.75 10.53
CA GLU A 36 -1.00 3.30 10.77
C GLU A 36 -2.46 2.81 10.86
N PHE A 37 -3.43 3.71 11.08
CA PHE A 37 -4.86 3.37 11.05
C PHE A 37 -5.40 3.24 9.63
N LEU A 38 -4.86 4.02 8.69
CA LEU A 38 -5.21 3.98 7.28
C LEU A 38 -3.92 3.92 6.43
N PRO A 39 -3.19 2.80 6.49
CA PRO A 39 -1.89 2.69 5.87
C PRO A 39 -2.01 2.61 4.34
N ASN A 40 -1.19 3.37 3.64
CA ASN A 40 -1.03 3.26 2.20
C ASN A 40 0.24 2.44 1.88
N ARG A 41 0.14 1.13 1.86
CA ARG A 41 1.24 0.19 1.62
C ARG A 41 1.73 0.13 0.17
N SER A 42 1.40 1.13 -0.63
CA SER A 42 1.81 1.18 -2.04
C SER A 42 3.33 1.27 -2.20
N THR A 43 3.87 0.57 -3.18
CA THR A 43 5.27 0.69 -3.61
C THR A 43 5.58 2.02 -4.31
N TYR A 44 4.60 2.86 -4.53
CA TYR A 44 4.76 4.25 -5.01
C TYR A 44 4.77 5.26 -3.85
N ASN A 45 4.30 4.85 -2.67
CA ASN A 45 4.22 5.70 -1.50
C ASN A 45 5.59 5.81 -0.80
N THR A 46 6.07 7.05 -0.64
CA THR A 46 7.30 7.39 0.10
C THR A 46 7.03 7.78 1.55
N GLY A 47 5.74 7.83 1.97
CA GLY A 47 5.34 8.16 3.33
C GLY A 47 5.68 7.05 4.33
N ALA A 48 5.36 7.29 5.60
CA ALA A 48 5.73 6.41 6.71
C ALA A 48 5.18 4.98 6.58
N THR A 49 3.99 4.81 5.96
CA THR A 49 3.38 3.50 5.77
C THR A 49 3.63 2.91 4.38
N GLY A 50 4.34 3.64 3.51
CA GLY A 50 4.65 3.20 2.15
C GLY A 50 5.72 2.13 2.09
N THR A 51 5.73 1.38 0.99
CA THR A 51 6.71 0.31 0.77
C THR A 51 7.71 0.63 -0.35
N ARG A 52 7.78 1.90 -0.77
CA ARG A 52 8.71 2.33 -1.80
C ARG A 52 10.17 2.09 -1.42
N ALA A 53 10.56 2.44 -0.20
CA ALA A 53 11.93 2.23 0.28
C ALA A 53 12.33 0.74 0.23
N PHE A 54 11.42 -0.16 0.55
CA PHE A 54 11.65 -1.59 0.43
C PHE A 54 11.82 -2.03 -1.04
N PHE A 55 10.99 -1.49 -1.93
CA PHE A 55 11.11 -1.77 -3.37
C PHE A 55 12.46 -1.29 -3.93
N ASP A 56 12.87 -0.08 -3.55
CA ASP A 56 14.14 0.52 -3.98
C ASP A 56 15.33 -0.28 -3.40
N LEU A 57 15.28 -0.68 -2.12
CA LEU A 57 16.28 -1.55 -1.50
C LEU A 57 16.46 -2.88 -2.24
N LEU A 58 15.36 -3.53 -2.61
CA LEU A 58 15.42 -4.76 -3.41
C LEU A 58 16.12 -4.53 -4.75
N THR A 59 15.86 -3.39 -5.38
CA THR A 59 16.47 -3.02 -6.66
C THR A 59 17.97 -2.77 -6.49
N GLU A 60 18.36 -2.02 -5.47
CA GLU A 60 19.76 -1.68 -5.17
C GLU A 60 20.59 -2.92 -4.77
N THR A 61 19.96 -3.91 -4.14
CA THR A 61 20.60 -5.19 -3.81
C THR A 61 20.70 -6.17 -4.99
N GLY A 62 20.43 -5.69 -6.21
CA GLY A 62 20.54 -6.48 -7.43
C GLY A 62 19.36 -7.42 -7.70
N ARG A 63 18.28 -7.33 -6.91
CA ARG A 63 17.02 -7.99 -7.20
C ARG A 63 16.31 -7.22 -8.31
N LYS A 64 15.39 -7.89 -9.00
CA LYS A 64 14.57 -7.29 -10.06
C LYS A 64 13.10 -7.30 -9.65
N PRO A 65 12.70 -6.48 -8.65
CA PRO A 65 11.31 -6.44 -8.25
C PRO A 65 10.46 -5.83 -9.36
N VAL A 66 9.30 -6.41 -9.59
CA VAL A 66 8.31 -5.93 -10.55
C VAL A 66 7.01 -5.62 -9.81
N ARG A 67 6.38 -4.49 -10.11
CA ARG A 67 5.06 -4.16 -9.59
C ARG A 67 4.03 -4.98 -10.35
N TRP A 68 3.42 -5.94 -9.65
CA TRP A 68 2.42 -6.79 -10.26
C TRP A 68 1.08 -6.05 -10.40
N GLN A 69 0.55 -6.01 -11.60
CA GLN A 69 -0.71 -5.34 -11.93
C GLN A 69 -1.69 -6.26 -12.67
N SER A 70 -1.28 -7.48 -12.90
CA SER A 70 -2.05 -8.49 -13.62
C SER A 70 -2.91 -9.35 -12.69
N ALA A 71 -3.83 -10.10 -13.27
CA ALA A 71 -4.62 -11.07 -12.52
C ALA A 71 -3.73 -12.20 -11.95
N PRO A 72 -4.08 -12.78 -10.77
CA PRO A 72 -3.33 -13.89 -10.19
C PRO A 72 -3.20 -15.11 -11.11
N ALA A 73 -4.16 -15.34 -12.00
CA ALA A 73 -4.09 -16.38 -13.03
C ALA A 73 -2.82 -16.32 -13.88
N GLU A 74 -2.28 -15.13 -14.09
CA GLU A 74 -1.08 -14.95 -14.90
C GLU A 74 0.19 -15.50 -14.23
N LEU A 75 0.17 -15.74 -12.90
CA LEU A 75 1.24 -16.42 -12.19
C LEU A 75 1.43 -17.87 -12.68
N LEU A 76 0.36 -18.48 -13.20
CA LEU A 76 0.36 -19.87 -13.68
C LEU A 76 0.82 -19.99 -15.15
N LEU A 77 0.88 -18.86 -15.87
CA LEU A 77 1.29 -18.87 -17.27
C LEU A 77 2.79 -19.13 -17.39
N ASP A 78 3.14 -20.04 -18.26
CA ASP A 78 4.54 -20.27 -18.60
C ASP A 78 5.09 -19.11 -19.41
N GLY A 79 6.11 -18.44 -18.86
CA GLY A 79 6.74 -17.32 -19.52
C GLY A 79 8.10 -16.95 -18.92
N LYS A 80 8.89 -16.22 -19.71
CA LYS A 80 10.21 -15.73 -19.29
C LYS A 80 10.19 -14.82 -18.06
N ASN A 81 9.02 -14.32 -17.69
CA ASN A 81 8.82 -13.35 -16.60
C ASN A 81 8.07 -13.97 -15.40
N LYS A 82 7.99 -15.30 -15.30
CA LYS A 82 7.33 -15.94 -14.15
C LYS A 82 8.07 -15.54 -12.86
N PRO A 83 7.40 -14.91 -11.90
CA PRO A 83 8.05 -14.51 -10.65
C PRO A 83 8.39 -15.74 -9.82
N ALA A 84 9.57 -15.77 -9.23
CA ALA A 84 9.94 -16.82 -8.27
C ALA A 84 9.35 -16.56 -6.87
N THR A 85 9.11 -15.28 -6.56
CA THR A 85 8.55 -14.85 -5.27
C THR A 85 7.48 -13.78 -5.53
N PHE A 86 6.33 -13.96 -4.91
CA PHE A 86 5.23 -13.00 -4.93
C PHE A 86 5.04 -12.44 -3.52
N VAL A 87 5.14 -11.12 -3.40
CA VAL A 87 5.08 -10.43 -2.10
C VAL A 87 3.82 -9.57 -2.05
N ILE A 88 2.99 -9.79 -1.06
CA ILE A 88 1.80 -8.96 -0.78
C ILE A 88 2.04 -8.24 0.54
N ILE A 89 1.93 -6.92 0.54
CA ILE A 89 2.15 -6.09 1.72
C ILE A 89 0.90 -5.25 1.98
N GLY A 90 0.19 -5.58 3.06
CA GLY A 90 -1.06 -4.96 3.44
C GLY A 90 -2.20 -5.28 2.48
N GLN A 91 -3.28 -4.55 2.62
CA GLN A 91 -4.48 -4.76 1.82
C GLN A 91 -4.22 -4.43 0.35
N THR A 92 -4.63 -5.32 -0.52
CA THR A 92 -4.59 -5.10 -1.96
C THR A 92 -5.72 -4.16 -2.39
N ARG A 93 -5.48 -3.36 -3.43
CA ARG A 93 -6.48 -2.41 -3.95
C ARG A 93 -7.78 -3.10 -4.40
N LYS A 94 -7.67 -4.30 -4.93
CA LYS A 94 -8.79 -5.20 -5.23
C LYS A 94 -8.73 -6.34 -4.22
N GLU A 95 -9.86 -6.65 -3.61
CA GLU A 95 -9.97 -7.78 -2.70
C GLU A 95 -9.59 -9.08 -3.42
N ILE A 96 -8.82 -9.92 -2.74
CA ILE A 96 -8.43 -11.23 -3.25
C ILE A 96 -9.61 -12.17 -3.04
N THR A 97 -10.22 -12.59 -4.12
CA THR A 97 -11.34 -13.56 -4.09
C THR A 97 -10.83 -14.96 -3.76
N ASP A 98 -11.74 -15.87 -3.41
CA ASP A 98 -11.38 -17.28 -3.20
C ASP A 98 -10.78 -17.93 -4.45
N GLU A 99 -11.20 -17.51 -5.64
CA GLU A 99 -10.65 -17.95 -6.91
C GLU A 99 -9.23 -17.42 -7.12
N ASP A 100 -9.00 -16.12 -6.89
CA ASP A 100 -7.67 -15.52 -6.95
C ASP A 100 -6.71 -16.23 -5.98
N ALA A 101 -7.17 -16.52 -4.76
CA ALA A 101 -6.39 -17.23 -3.76
C ALA A 101 -6.06 -18.66 -4.19
N ALA A 102 -7.02 -19.38 -4.78
CA ALA A 102 -6.78 -20.74 -5.29
C ALA A 102 -5.72 -20.74 -6.39
N GLN A 103 -5.70 -19.74 -7.26
CA GLN A 103 -4.69 -19.61 -8.31
C GLN A 103 -3.30 -19.31 -7.73
N ILE A 104 -3.21 -18.40 -6.75
CA ILE A 104 -1.96 -18.11 -6.05
C ILE A 104 -1.43 -19.36 -5.34
N LEU A 105 -2.27 -20.07 -4.60
CA LEU A 105 -1.87 -21.29 -3.89
C LEU A 105 -1.47 -22.41 -4.84
N ARG A 106 -2.12 -22.53 -5.99
CA ARG A 106 -1.70 -23.45 -7.04
C ARG A 106 -0.30 -23.10 -7.54
N TRP A 107 -0.04 -21.83 -7.83
CA TRP A 107 1.30 -21.38 -8.22
C TRP A 107 2.35 -21.69 -7.13
N VAL A 108 2.00 -21.54 -5.84
CA VAL A 108 2.87 -21.93 -4.73
C VAL A 108 3.15 -23.44 -4.75
N SER A 109 2.13 -24.28 -5.01
CA SER A 109 2.30 -25.74 -5.11
C SER A 109 3.20 -26.16 -6.28
N GLU A 110 3.32 -25.32 -7.31
CA GLU A 110 4.23 -25.49 -8.44
C GLU A 110 5.66 -24.95 -8.17
N GLY A 111 5.95 -24.53 -6.93
CA GLY A 111 7.29 -24.09 -6.50
C GLY A 111 7.47 -22.58 -6.38
N GLY A 112 6.42 -21.79 -6.58
CA GLY A 112 6.41 -20.36 -6.27
C GLY A 112 6.51 -20.08 -4.78
N LYS A 113 7.02 -18.90 -4.40
CA LYS A 113 7.14 -18.48 -3.00
C LYS A 113 6.21 -17.29 -2.74
N LEU A 114 5.22 -17.47 -1.87
CA LEU A 114 4.33 -16.40 -1.42
C LEU A 114 4.84 -15.85 -0.10
N VAL A 115 4.92 -14.53 -0.01
CA VAL A 115 5.26 -13.79 1.22
C VAL A 115 4.13 -12.81 1.51
N LEU A 116 3.53 -12.92 2.69
CA LEU A 116 2.44 -12.06 3.14
C LEU A 116 2.88 -11.22 4.33
N PHE A 117 2.75 -9.90 4.20
CA PHE A 117 2.92 -8.95 5.29
C PHE A 117 1.60 -8.22 5.50
N ASP A 118 0.76 -8.74 6.36
CA ASP A 118 -0.52 -8.13 6.69
C ASP A 118 -0.86 -8.40 8.16
N ARG A 119 -1.64 -7.51 8.76
CA ARG A 119 -2.23 -7.72 10.10
C ARG A 119 -3.38 -8.73 10.04
N GLU A 120 -4.15 -8.67 8.96
CA GLU A 120 -5.29 -9.55 8.68
C GLU A 120 -5.16 -10.13 7.26
N PRO A 121 -4.28 -11.10 7.05
CA PRO A 121 -4.16 -11.69 5.73
C PRO A 121 -5.46 -12.39 5.33
N PRO A 122 -5.81 -12.41 4.04
CA PRO A 122 -6.99 -13.08 3.55
C PRO A 122 -7.02 -14.54 4.01
N LYS A 123 -8.09 -14.95 4.68
CA LYS A 123 -8.24 -16.32 5.22
C LYS A 123 -8.09 -17.39 4.13
N SER A 124 -8.47 -17.06 2.90
CA SER A 124 -8.32 -17.93 1.73
C SER A 124 -6.85 -18.23 1.38
N LEU A 125 -5.92 -17.31 1.66
CA LEU A 125 -4.48 -17.50 1.42
C LEU A 125 -3.76 -18.22 2.57
N VAL A 126 -4.37 -18.29 3.75
CA VAL A 126 -3.78 -18.90 4.96
C VAL A 126 -4.36 -20.29 5.22
N LYS A 127 -5.05 -20.87 4.24
CA LYS A 127 -5.57 -22.24 4.34
C LYS A 127 -4.42 -23.23 4.54
N THR A 128 -4.56 -24.09 5.54
CA THR A 128 -3.62 -25.17 5.80
C THR A 128 -4.24 -26.50 5.41
N THR A 129 -3.43 -27.44 4.97
CA THR A 129 -3.85 -28.83 4.71
C THR A 129 -3.76 -29.72 5.95
N ALA A 130 -3.22 -29.17 7.04
CA ALA A 130 -3.08 -29.83 8.33
C ALA A 130 -4.25 -29.53 9.28
N ASN A 131 -4.36 -30.30 10.36
CA ASN A 131 -5.40 -30.11 11.39
C ASN A 131 -5.08 -28.95 12.36
N TRP A 132 -4.48 -27.88 11.87
CA TRP A 132 -4.21 -26.68 12.63
C TRP A 132 -4.71 -25.45 11.87
N ASN A 133 -5.18 -24.46 12.60
CA ASN A 133 -5.67 -23.21 12.06
C ASN A 133 -4.75 -22.06 12.48
N VAL A 134 -4.49 -21.14 11.57
CA VAL A 134 -3.89 -19.86 11.90
C VAL A 134 -5.01 -18.90 12.23
N SER A 135 -5.07 -18.43 13.48
CA SER A 135 -5.97 -17.37 13.89
C SER A 135 -5.16 -16.11 14.19
N PHE A 136 -5.66 -14.98 13.69
CA PHE A 136 -5.13 -13.66 14.02
C PHE A 136 -6.07 -13.06 15.07
N GLY A 137 -5.56 -12.85 16.26
CA GLY A 137 -6.27 -12.17 17.35
C GLY A 137 -5.65 -10.79 17.57
N TYR A 138 -6.49 -9.81 17.79
CA TYR A 138 -6.05 -8.51 18.30
C TYR A 138 -6.36 -8.50 19.78
N ASP A 139 -5.38 -8.18 20.59
CA ASP A 139 -5.68 -7.73 21.95
C ASP A 139 -6.48 -6.43 21.84
N ALA A 140 -7.59 -6.38 22.55
CA ALA A 140 -8.65 -5.39 22.36
C ALA A 140 -8.22 -3.93 22.57
N GLU A 141 -7.05 -3.70 23.16
CA GLU A 141 -6.47 -2.36 23.33
C GLU A 141 -4.94 -2.43 23.21
N PRO A 142 -4.40 -2.27 22.02
CA PRO A 142 -2.97 -2.05 21.90
C PRO A 142 -2.66 -0.60 22.33
N ASP A 143 -2.30 -0.40 23.58
CA ASP A 143 -1.78 0.87 24.13
C ASP A 143 -0.56 1.43 23.37
N PHE A 144 -0.05 0.68 22.38
CA PHE A 144 1.15 1.01 21.61
C PHE A 144 0.88 1.27 20.12
N LEU A 145 -0.37 1.21 19.65
CA LEU A 145 -0.71 1.66 18.30
C LEU A 145 -0.75 3.19 18.27
N THR A 146 0.40 3.73 18.42
CA THR A 146 0.64 5.15 18.31
C THR A 146 0.83 5.51 16.87
N ASP A 147 0.31 6.65 16.51
CA ASP A 147 0.46 7.21 15.18
C ASP A 147 1.97 7.25 14.82
N ALA A 148 2.34 6.63 13.69
CA ALA A 148 3.71 6.65 13.19
C ALA A 148 4.26 8.07 12.95
N SER A 149 3.42 9.08 13.02
CA SER A 149 3.79 10.49 13.03
C SER A 149 4.42 10.96 14.34
N ASP A 150 4.27 10.22 15.45
CA ASP A 150 4.91 10.56 16.71
C ASP A 150 6.37 10.09 16.74
N GLN A 151 7.26 11.02 16.38
CA GLN A 151 8.70 10.81 16.34
C GLN A 151 9.31 10.38 17.68
N LYS A 152 8.70 10.73 18.82
CA LYS A 152 9.18 10.34 20.16
C LYS A 152 8.96 8.86 20.42
N GLN A 153 7.90 8.30 19.90
CA GLN A 153 7.56 6.89 20.09
C GLN A 153 8.37 5.99 19.15
N MET A 154 8.63 6.43 17.93
CA MET A 154 9.56 5.75 17.03
C MET A 154 10.98 5.66 17.62
N THR A 155 11.43 6.71 18.30
CA THR A 155 12.74 6.70 18.99
C THR A 155 12.78 5.87 20.27
N ALA A 156 11.66 5.66 20.96
CA ALA A 156 11.59 4.78 22.11
C ALA A 156 11.77 3.30 21.71
N GLY A 157 11.13 2.87 20.61
CA GLY A 157 11.29 1.52 20.06
C GLY A 157 12.72 1.23 19.59
N THR A 158 13.39 2.19 18.95
CA THR A 158 14.78 2.04 18.50
C THR A 158 15.78 2.04 19.64
N LYS A 159 15.50 2.69 20.77
CA LYS A 159 16.35 2.60 21.96
C LYS A 159 16.27 1.23 22.64
N ALA A 160 15.09 0.63 22.69
CA ALA A 160 14.91 -0.74 23.20
C ALA A 160 15.61 -1.78 22.29
N ALA A 161 15.55 -1.62 20.97
CA ALA A 161 16.22 -2.51 20.02
C ALA A 161 17.76 -2.44 20.10
N LYS A 162 18.33 -1.30 20.47
CA LYS A 162 19.79 -1.15 20.69
C LYS A 162 20.30 -1.86 21.95
N ALA A 163 19.42 -2.22 22.87
CA ALA A 163 19.80 -2.93 24.11
C ALA A 163 19.95 -4.44 23.91
N VAL A 164 19.51 -4.98 22.76
CA VAL A 164 19.71 -6.39 22.39
C VAL A 164 21.05 -6.49 21.64
N GLN A 165 22.13 -6.72 22.39
CA GLN A 165 23.40 -7.12 21.77
C GLN A 165 23.28 -8.60 21.34
N PRO A 166 23.62 -8.94 20.10
CA PRO A 166 23.74 -10.34 19.71
C PRO A 166 24.91 -10.96 20.50
N THR A 167 24.64 -11.98 21.23
CA THR A 167 25.63 -12.91 21.81
C THR A 167 26.28 -13.73 20.75
#